data_eb9f830f281b4b80156c2350efda47c2
#
_entry.id   eb9f830f281b4b80156c2350efda47c2
#
_cell.length_a   1.000
_cell.length_b   1.000
_cell.length_c   1.000
_cell.angle_alpha   90.00
_cell.angle_beta   90.00
_cell.angle_gamma   90.00
#
_symmetry.space_group_name_H-M   'P 1'
#
loop_
_entity.id
_entity.type
_entity.pdbx_description
1 polymer ?
#
loop_
_entity_poly.entity_id
_entity_poly.type
_entity_poly.pdbx_seq_one_letter_code
_entity_poly.pdbx_strand_id
1 'polypeptide(L)'
;NVVRMRAGGVSDRFFKSYLVCSKEIILSLRQSQIKFNTIKIYLRFIKKIKELINWNKKNLNKNYEIFKFIFDKSFYDKRTIKIIRNTNSINFNKQFILSGLNLAFMGFLSRGDIYLSKKLYHWPDGIYAKKFVDLKKISGFKLLNKLILPKNIKHIHVIGNLSSLGKKYLSRYKKSIVHTHLDYGEEDNMSFKFNKSLKNTLILLTLPTPKQEIIAERIAKNNSQYKIICIGGAISIASGEIPAVPVQFEQYEYIWRLRNDTFRRLKRVITSFFYFQKGLINKKFDNLIFKISDK
;
A
#
# COMPACT_ATOMS: atom_id res chain seq x y z
N ASN A 1 -9.84 0.33 -32.04
CA ASN A 1 -10.62 0.65 -30.83
C ASN A 1 -10.33 -0.41 -29.76
N VAL A 2 -9.41 -0.13 -28.86
CA VAL A 2 -9.11 -1.00 -27.71
C VAL A 2 -10.08 -0.62 -26.59
N VAL A 3 -11.04 -1.46 -26.30
CA VAL A 3 -11.93 -1.29 -25.15
C VAL A 3 -11.11 -1.51 -23.88
N ARG A 4 -10.79 -0.44 -23.15
CA ARG A 4 -10.23 -0.54 -21.80
C ARG A 4 -11.34 -0.95 -20.83
N MET A 5 -11.39 -2.21 -20.42
CA MET A 5 -12.27 -2.65 -19.37
C MET A 5 -11.77 -2.10 -18.02
N ARG A 6 -12.62 -1.36 -17.32
CA ARG A 6 -12.35 -0.89 -15.96
C ARG A 6 -12.31 -2.11 -15.00
N ALA A 7 -11.23 -2.22 -14.23
CA ALA A 7 -11.19 -3.14 -13.11
C ALA A 7 -12.14 -2.61 -12.02
N GLY A 8 -13.16 -3.38 -11.65
CA GLY A 8 -14.15 -3.00 -10.62
C GLY A 8 -15.58 -3.47 -10.86
N GLY A 9 -15.81 -4.26 -11.90
CA GLY A 9 -17.11 -4.87 -12.19
C GLY A 9 -17.46 -6.03 -11.24
N VAL A 10 -18.69 -6.55 -11.33
CA VAL A 10 -19.19 -7.70 -10.56
C VAL A 10 -18.29 -8.93 -10.69
N SER A 11 -17.51 -9.02 -11.78
CA SER A 11 -16.48 -10.05 -12.03
C SER A 11 -15.27 -9.96 -11.09
N ASP A 12 -15.06 -8.85 -10.39
CA ASP A 12 -13.93 -8.70 -9.44
C ASP A 12 -14.16 -9.42 -8.10
N ARG A 13 -15.36 -9.87 -7.82
CA ARG A 13 -15.64 -10.83 -6.73
C ARG A 13 -15.22 -12.24 -7.16
N PHE A 14 -13.97 -12.38 -7.51
CA PHE A 14 -13.36 -13.49 -8.24
C PHE A 14 -13.86 -14.89 -7.82
N PHE A 15 -13.91 -15.20 -6.54
CA PHE A 15 -14.32 -16.54 -6.08
C PHE A 15 -15.82 -16.77 -6.25
N LYS A 16 -16.63 -15.79 -5.85
CA LYS A 16 -18.09 -15.89 -5.91
C LYS A 16 -18.58 -15.87 -7.37
N SER A 17 -18.03 -14.97 -8.17
CA SER A 17 -18.30 -14.88 -9.60
C SER A 17 -17.86 -16.16 -10.33
N TYR A 18 -16.69 -16.71 -10.00
CA TYR A 18 -16.21 -17.96 -10.59
C TYR A 18 -17.12 -19.17 -10.26
N LEU A 19 -17.60 -19.27 -9.02
CA LEU A 19 -18.53 -20.32 -8.62
C LEU A 19 -19.88 -20.17 -9.35
N VAL A 20 -20.40 -18.95 -9.48
CA VAL A 20 -21.62 -18.67 -10.22
C VAL A 20 -21.46 -19.04 -11.70
N CYS A 21 -20.44 -18.52 -12.36
CA CYS A 21 -20.15 -18.85 -13.78
C CYS A 21 -19.91 -20.36 -14.00
N SER A 22 -19.24 -21.03 -13.06
CA SER A 22 -19.05 -22.49 -13.18
C SER A 22 -20.36 -23.24 -13.08
N LYS A 23 -21.28 -22.83 -12.18
CA LYS A 23 -22.63 -23.41 -12.09
C LYS A 23 -23.44 -23.14 -13.35
N GLU A 24 -23.43 -21.91 -13.86
CA GLU A 24 -24.12 -21.54 -15.10
C GLU A 24 -23.62 -22.37 -16.31
N ILE A 25 -22.30 -22.53 -16.44
CA ILE A 25 -21.70 -23.38 -17.48
C ILE A 25 -22.18 -24.83 -17.33
N ILE A 26 -22.19 -25.38 -16.12
CA ILE A 26 -22.66 -26.75 -15.88
C ILE A 26 -24.13 -26.91 -16.23
N LEU A 27 -24.98 -25.95 -15.87
CA LEU A 27 -26.40 -25.95 -16.19
C LEU A 27 -26.63 -25.89 -17.71
N SER A 28 -25.95 -24.96 -18.38
CA SER A 28 -26.03 -24.80 -19.83
C SER A 28 -25.59 -26.08 -20.58
N LEU A 29 -24.49 -26.69 -20.16
CA LEU A 29 -24.02 -27.95 -20.77
C LEU A 29 -24.96 -29.12 -20.54
N ARG A 30 -25.64 -29.20 -19.37
CA ARG A 30 -26.67 -30.21 -19.09
C ARG A 30 -27.91 -29.99 -19.95
N GLN A 31 -28.38 -28.75 -20.09
CA GLN A 31 -29.52 -28.40 -20.94
C GLN A 31 -29.27 -28.75 -22.41
N SER A 32 -28.03 -28.55 -22.86
CA SER A 32 -27.61 -28.86 -24.24
C SER A 32 -27.26 -30.34 -24.44
N GLN A 33 -27.44 -31.20 -23.44
CA GLN A 33 -27.13 -32.65 -23.46
C GLN A 33 -25.67 -32.98 -23.86
N ILE A 34 -24.75 -32.03 -23.63
CA ILE A 34 -23.33 -32.20 -23.94
C ILE A 34 -22.64 -32.98 -22.82
N LYS A 35 -21.97 -34.07 -23.16
CA LYS A 35 -21.14 -34.80 -22.20
C LYS A 35 -19.95 -33.95 -21.74
N PHE A 36 -19.81 -33.72 -20.44
CA PHE A 36 -18.72 -32.93 -19.87
C PHE A 36 -18.22 -33.52 -18.54
N ASN A 37 -17.00 -33.13 -18.17
CA ASN A 37 -16.43 -33.48 -16.88
C ASN A 37 -16.49 -32.27 -15.93
N THR A 38 -17.35 -32.36 -14.92
CA THR A 38 -17.59 -31.31 -13.93
C THR A 38 -16.30 -30.91 -13.21
N ILE A 39 -15.40 -31.90 -12.93
CA ILE A 39 -14.11 -31.63 -12.27
C ILE A 39 -13.24 -30.73 -13.14
N LYS A 40 -13.19 -30.92 -14.45
CA LYS A 40 -12.41 -30.07 -15.37
C LYS A 40 -12.90 -28.63 -15.36
N ILE A 41 -14.20 -28.38 -15.20
CA ILE A 41 -14.75 -27.02 -15.12
C ILE A 41 -14.24 -26.32 -13.86
N TYR A 42 -14.22 -27.00 -12.73
CA TYR A 42 -13.68 -26.43 -11.48
C TYR A 42 -12.14 -26.33 -11.49
N LEU A 43 -11.43 -27.23 -12.18
CA LEU A 43 -9.97 -27.17 -12.32
C LEU A 43 -9.48 -25.94 -13.13
N ARG A 44 -10.33 -25.33 -13.96
CA ARG A 44 -10.02 -24.05 -14.63
C ARG A 44 -9.64 -22.96 -13.62
N PHE A 45 -10.15 -23.05 -12.40
CA PHE A 45 -9.80 -22.17 -11.31
C PHE A 45 -8.32 -22.23 -10.92
N ILE A 46 -7.75 -23.45 -10.84
CA ILE A 46 -6.33 -23.64 -10.50
C ILE A 46 -5.43 -23.05 -11.59
N LYS A 47 -5.81 -23.23 -12.88
CA LYS A 47 -5.09 -22.61 -14.00
C LYS A 47 -5.10 -21.08 -13.88
N LYS A 48 -6.27 -20.50 -13.58
CA LYS A 48 -6.41 -19.05 -13.41
C LYS A 48 -5.62 -18.52 -12.22
N ILE A 49 -5.54 -19.26 -11.11
CA ILE A 49 -4.65 -18.92 -9.98
C ILE A 49 -3.19 -18.88 -10.42
N LYS A 50 -2.72 -19.90 -11.17
CA LYS A 50 -1.34 -19.92 -11.69
C LYS A 50 -1.05 -18.71 -12.58
N GLU A 51 -1.94 -18.38 -13.51
CA GLU A 51 -1.82 -17.20 -14.38
C GLU A 51 -1.73 -15.91 -13.57
N LEU A 52 -2.56 -15.76 -12.52
CA LEU A 52 -2.57 -14.61 -11.63
C LEU A 52 -1.29 -14.50 -10.79
N ILE A 53 -0.74 -15.62 -10.33
CA ILE A 53 0.54 -15.65 -9.60
C ILE A 53 1.69 -15.21 -10.52
N ASN A 54 1.71 -15.72 -11.75
CA ASN A 54 2.76 -15.38 -12.72
C ASN A 54 2.68 -13.91 -13.15
N TRP A 55 1.47 -13.37 -13.37
CA TRP A 55 1.26 -11.95 -13.66
C TRP A 55 1.76 -11.05 -12.53
N ASN A 56 1.54 -11.46 -11.26
CA ASN A 56 2.04 -10.70 -10.11
C ASN A 56 3.56 -10.71 -9.98
N LYS A 57 4.19 -11.85 -10.26
CA LYS A 57 5.67 -11.90 -10.26
C LYS A 57 6.24 -10.86 -11.22
N LYS A 58 5.67 -10.74 -12.42
CA LYS A 58 6.09 -9.79 -13.44
C LYS A 58 5.91 -8.33 -12.96
N ASN A 59 4.74 -7.99 -12.42
CA ASN A 59 4.47 -6.62 -11.94
C ASN A 59 5.27 -6.24 -10.71
N LEU A 60 5.49 -7.19 -9.78
CA LEU A 60 6.35 -6.95 -8.62
C LEU A 60 7.80 -6.73 -9.04
N ASN A 61 8.29 -7.47 -10.05
CA ASN A 61 9.63 -7.26 -10.58
C ASN A 61 9.74 -5.89 -11.26
N LYS A 62 8.74 -5.48 -12.04
CA LYS A 62 8.70 -4.13 -12.64
C LYS A 62 8.78 -3.05 -11.56
N ASN A 63 7.97 -3.12 -10.51
CA ASN A 63 8.01 -2.13 -9.43
C ASN A 63 9.37 -2.10 -8.71
N TYR A 64 10.01 -3.26 -8.56
CA TYR A 64 11.34 -3.34 -7.97
C TYR A 64 12.39 -2.68 -8.86
N GLU A 65 12.39 -2.95 -10.17
CA GLU A 65 13.33 -2.34 -11.09
C GLU A 65 13.12 -0.82 -11.21
N ILE A 66 11.87 -0.35 -11.20
CA ILE A 66 11.55 1.08 -11.15
C ILE A 66 12.11 1.71 -9.87
N PHE A 67 11.93 1.04 -8.73
CA PHE A 67 12.45 1.52 -7.46
C PHE A 67 13.97 1.62 -7.50
N LYS A 68 14.65 0.56 -7.94
CA LYS A 68 16.11 0.51 -8.08
C LYS A 68 16.65 1.61 -9.01
N PHE A 69 15.95 1.88 -10.13
CA PHE A 69 16.36 2.89 -11.11
C PHE A 69 16.24 4.34 -10.60
N ILE A 70 15.25 4.62 -9.73
CA ILE A 70 14.98 5.97 -9.23
C ILE A 70 16.02 6.43 -8.22
N PHE A 71 16.75 5.50 -7.61
CA PHE A 71 17.59 5.77 -6.44
C PHE A 71 19.07 5.92 -6.80
N ASP A 72 19.59 7.11 -6.59
CA ASP A 72 21.02 7.36 -6.65
C ASP A 72 21.68 6.95 -5.32
N LYS A 73 22.75 6.14 -5.42
CA LYS A 73 23.45 5.54 -4.27
C LYS A 73 23.96 6.55 -3.23
N SER A 74 24.26 7.78 -3.64
CA SER A 74 24.82 8.81 -2.78
C SER A 74 23.89 9.35 -1.71
N PHE A 75 22.57 9.20 -1.89
CA PHE A 75 21.55 9.76 -1.01
C PHE A 75 21.02 8.78 0.06
N TYR A 76 21.43 7.53 0.05
CA TYR A 76 20.74 6.45 0.77
C TYR A 76 21.61 5.80 1.83
N ASP A 77 20.96 5.54 2.97
CA ASP A 77 21.49 4.67 4.02
C ASP A 77 20.95 3.25 3.80
N LYS A 78 21.80 2.37 3.28
CA LYS A 78 21.45 1.00 2.90
C LYS A 78 20.96 0.15 4.07
N ARG A 79 21.25 0.55 5.31
CA ARG A 79 21.15 -0.33 6.48
C ARG A 79 20.18 0.16 7.54
N THR A 80 19.87 1.46 7.59
CA THR A 80 19.12 2.02 8.71
C THR A 80 17.64 2.23 8.38
N ILE A 81 16.77 1.54 9.11
CA ILE A 81 15.34 1.78 9.12
C ILE A 81 15.01 2.66 10.33
N LYS A 82 14.61 3.90 10.06
CA LYS A 82 14.25 4.89 11.09
C LYS A 82 12.78 4.73 11.45
N ILE A 83 12.49 4.56 12.74
CA ILE A 83 11.12 4.32 13.21
C ILE A 83 10.73 5.42 14.20
N ILE A 84 9.59 6.04 13.99
CA ILE A 84 9.00 6.96 14.94
C ILE A 84 8.23 6.20 16.02
N ARG A 85 8.37 6.61 17.28
CA ARG A 85 7.66 5.99 18.40
C ARG A 85 6.18 6.35 18.44
N ASN A 86 5.86 7.58 18.08
CA ASN A 86 4.48 8.10 18.07
C ASN A 86 4.34 9.29 17.10
N THR A 87 3.13 9.80 16.95
CA THR A 87 2.83 10.92 16.04
C THR A 87 3.49 12.24 16.45
N ASN A 88 3.79 12.45 17.74
CA ASN A 88 4.42 13.67 18.23
C ASN A 88 5.90 13.75 17.83
N SER A 89 6.50 12.62 17.45
CA SER A 89 7.88 12.57 16.92
C SER A 89 7.99 13.10 15.47
N ILE A 90 6.86 13.45 14.81
CA ILE A 90 6.88 13.96 13.44
C ILE A 90 7.27 15.45 13.46
N ASN A 91 8.43 15.76 12.88
CA ASN A 91 8.90 17.15 12.79
C ASN A 91 8.49 17.78 11.46
N PHE A 92 7.39 18.54 11.47
CA PHE A 92 6.87 19.23 10.29
C PHE A 92 7.73 20.43 9.82
N ASN A 93 8.76 20.82 10.55
CA ASN A 93 9.69 21.84 10.09
C ASN A 93 10.81 21.28 9.22
N LYS A 94 10.98 19.95 9.20
CA LYS A 94 11.95 19.22 8.39
C LYS A 94 11.26 18.49 7.25
N GLN A 95 12.03 18.15 6.23
CA GLN A 95 11.60 17.25 5.16
C GLN A 95 11.53 15.82 5.68
N PHE A 96 10.49 15.10 5.29
CA PHE A 96 10.36 13.68 5.59
C PHE A 96 9.45 12.95 4.61
N ILE A 97 9.68 11.67 4.50
CA ILE A 97 8.75 10.67 3.99
C ILE A 97 8.42 9.76 5.16
N LEU A 98 7.16 9.56 5.46
CA LEU A 98 6.71 8.68 6.53
C LEU A 98 5.85 7.56 5.94
N SER A 99 6.24 6.30 6.13
CA SER A 99 5.54 5.12 5.63
C SER A 99 5.32 4.07 6.72
N GLY A 100 4.35 3.18 6.55
CA GLY A 100 4.11 2.10 7.51
C GLY A 100 5.14 0.97 7.38
N LEU A 101 5.79 0.62 8.48
CA LEU A 101 6.60 -0.59 8.56
C LEU A 101 5.66 -1.79 8.71
N ASN A 102 5.27 -2.37 7.58
CA ASN A 102 4.33 -3.48 7.53
C ASN A 102 4.87 -4.65 6.69
N LEU A 103 4.12 -5.75 6.68
CA LEU A 103 4.49 -6.96 5.95
C LEU A 103 4.77 -6.69 4.46
N ALA A 104 3.98 -5.82 3.83
CA ALA A 104 4.15 -5.52 2.40
C ALA A 104 5.47 -4.79 2.12
N PHE A 105 5.84 -3.83 2.99
CA PHE A 105 7.11 -3.12 2.89
C PHE A 105 8.30 -4.04 3.18
N MET A 106 8.23 -4.85 4.23
CA MET A 106 9.29 -5.81 4.57
C MET A 106 9.46 -6.87 3.47
N GLY A 107 8.37 -7.42 2.93
CA GLY A 107 8.41 -8.32 1.78
C GLY A 107 9.00 -7.66 0.53
N PHE A 108 8.80 -6.37 0.33
CA PHE A 108 9.42 -5.62 -0.74
C PHE A 108 10.94 -5.46 -0.53
N LEU A 109 11.38 -5.07 0.66
CA LEU A 109 12.80 -4.96 1.01
C LEU A 109 13.57 -6.26 0.83
N SER A 110 12.94 -7.40 1.10
CA SER A 110 13.60 -8.72 1.02
C SER A 110 13.95 -9.15 -0.41
N ARG A 111 13.44 -8.47 -1.44
CA ARG A 111 13.59 -8.87 -2.84
C ARG A 111 14.96 -8.55 -3.43
N GLY A 112 15.74 -7.71 -2.80
CA GLY A 112 17.07 -7.35 -3.25
C GLY A 112 17.69 -6.21 -2.44
N ASP A 113 18.79 -5.70 -2.95
CA ASP A 113 19.48 -4.57 -2.33
C ASP A 113 18.74 -3.27 -2.64
N ILE A 114 17.82 -2.90 -1.75
CA ILE A 114 17.07 -1.66 -1.84
C ILE A 114 17.75 -0.63 -0.94
N TYR A 115 18.02 0.54 -1.50
CA TYR A 115 18.52 1.67 -0.74
C TYR A 115 17.37 2.44 -0.15
N LEU A 116 17.50 2.82 1.13
CA LEU A 116 16.51 3.61 1.83
C LEU A 116 16.94 5.07 1.92
N SER A 117 16.04 5.99 1.62
CA SER A 117 16.29 7.42 1.75
C SER A 117 16.62 7.80 3.18
N LYS A 118 17.60 8.67 3.39
CA LYS A 118 17.92 9.23 4.72
C LYS A 118 16.75 9.99 5.35
N LYS A 119 15.76 10.40 4.56
CA LYS A 119 14.55 11.12 4.99
C LYS A 119 13.32 10.21 5.12
N LEU A 120 13.47 8.91 4.86
CA LEU A 120 12.40 7.93 5.02
C LEU A 120 12.35 7.46 6.47
N TYR A 121 11.19 7.68 7.07
CA TYR A 121 10.83 7.23 8.41
C TYR A 121 9.66 6.25 8.33
N HIS A 122 9.54 5.43 9.35
CA HIS A 122 8.45 4.47 9.43
C HIS A 122 7.71 4.62 10.76
N TRP A 123 6.42 4.28 10.78
CA TRP A 123 5.72 3.94 12.01
C TRP A 123 5.47 2.44 12.07
N PRO A 124 5.37 1.83 13.26
CA PRO A 124 5.16 0.40 13.40
C PRO A 124 3.72 0.02 13.00
N ASP A 125 3.50 -0.28 11.70
CA ASP A 125 2.22 -0.66 11.13
C ASP A 125 2.13 -2.17 10.95
N GLY A 126 1.35 -2.82 11.78
CA GLY A 126 1.17 -4.26 11.72
C GLY A 126 2.02 -5.06 12.73
N ILE A 127 1.65 -6.34 12.87
CA ILE A 127 2.25 -7.23 13.88
C ILE A 127 3.71 -7.60 13.58
N TYR A 128 4.11 -7.56 12.32
CA TYR A 128 5.47 -7.93 11.90
C TYR A 128 6.53 -6.91 12.32
N ALA A 129 6.15 -5.66 12.57
CA ALA A 129 7.07 -4.65 13.09
C ALA A 129 7.61 -5.04 14.47
N LYS A 130 6.80 -5.71 15.32
CA LYS A 130 7.22 -6.19 16.64
C LYS A 130 8.38 -7.19 16.59
N LYS A 131 8.59 -7.85 15.46
CA LYS A 131 9.70 -8.80 15.32
C LYS A 131 11.07 -8.12 15.29
N PHE A 132 11.10 -6.84 14.95
CA PHE A 132 12.32 -6.06 14.80
C PHE A 132 12.47 -4.95 15.84
N VAL A 133 11.35 -4.46 16.37
CA VAL A 133 11.33 -3.37 17.35
C VAL A 133 10.23 -3.59 18.38
N ASP A 134 10.57 -3.36 19.65
CA ASP A 134 9.59 -3.43 20.74
C ASP A 134 8.83 -2.11 20.85
N LEU A 135 7.93 -1.89 19.87
CA LEU A 135 7.05 -0.73 19.84
C LEU A 135 5.58 -1.16 19.68
N LYS A 136 4.70 -0.40 20.31
CA LYS A 136 3.26 -0.62 20.17
C LYS A 136 2.84 -0.37 18.73
N LYS A 137 2.09 -1.32 18.14
CA LYS A 137 1.49 -1.19 16.81
C LYS A 137 0.62 0.07 16.71
N ILE A 138 0.79 0.82 15.64
CA ILE A 138 -0.03 1.97 15.26
C ILE A 138 -0.61 1.68 13.89
N SER A 139 -1.92 1.46 13.76
CA SER A 139 -2.54 1.34 12.43
C SER A 139 -2.64 2.71 11.75
N GLY A 140 -2.59 2.74 10.41
CA GLY A 140 -2.59 3.99 9.65
C GLY A 140 -3.77 4.92 9.97
N PHE A 141 -4.98 4.39 10.23
CA PHE A 141 -6.13 5.21 10.62
C PHE A 141 -5.98 5.78 12.06
N LYS A 142 -5.38 5.02 12.99
CA LYS A 142 -5.04 5.53 14.34
C LYS A 142 -3.98 6.61 14.27
N LEU A 143 -3.00 6.49 13.36
CA LEU A 143 -2.01 7.53 13.08
C LEU A 143 -2.71 8.80 12.61
N LEU A 144 -3.59 8.71 11.60
CA LEU A 144 -4.34 9.86 11.11
C LEU A 144 -5.21 10.49 12.21
N ASN A 145 -5.90 9.69 13.03
CA ASN A 145 -6.74 10.20 14.10
C ASN A 145 -5.97 10.99 15.17
N LYS A 146 -4.71 10.62 15.42
CA LYS A 146 -3.82 11.28 16.39
C LYS A 146 -2.95 12.38 15.77
N LEU A 147 -2.96 12.52 14.44
CA LEU A 147 -2.14 13.48 13.73
C LEU A 147 -2.63 14.91 14.02
N ILE A 148 -1.74 15.73 14.54
CA ILE A 148 -1.97 17.16 14.77
C ILE A 148 -1.13 17.93 13.75
N LEU A 149 -1.78 18.73 12.90
CA LEU A 149 -1.08 19.53 11.90
C LEU A 149 -0.75 20.91 12.47
N PRO A 150 0.50 21.33 12.41
CA PRO A 150 0.91 22.66 12.89
C PRO A 150 0.34 23.77 11.99
N LYS A 151 0.36 25.01 12.51
CA LYS A 151 -0.19 26.19 11.82
C LYS A 151 0.49 26.48 10.48
N ASN A 152 1.78 26.19 10.36
CA ASN A 152 2.56 26.39 9.12
C ASN A 152 2.14 25.45 7.96
N ILE A 153 1.46 24.36 8.21
CA ILE A 153 0.82 23.55 7.16
C ILE A 153 -0.49 24.22 6.78
N LYS A 154 -0.59 24.67 5.53
CA LYS A 154 -1.76 25.36 4.99
C LYS A 154 -2.59 24.46 4.06
N HIS A 155 -1.94 23.52 3.40
CA HIS A 155 -2.54 22.65 2.37
C HIS A 155 -2.33 21.18 2.68
N ILE A 156 -3.33 20.35 2.37
CA ILE A 156 -3.23 18.90 2.32
C ILE A 156 -3.44 18.51 0.87
N HIS A 157 -2.44 17.88 0.25
CA HIS A 157 -2.55 17.36 -1.10
C HIS A 157 -2.64 15.84 -1.05
N VAL A 158 -3.79 15.30 -1.42
CA VAL A 158 -4.03 13.85 -1.49
C VAL A 158 -3.75 13.38 -2.92
N ILE A 159 -2.86 12.40 -3.07
CA ILE A 159 -2.52 11.79 -4.35
C ILE A 159 -2.95 10.32 -4.31
N GLY A 160 -3.79 9.90 -5.25
CA GLY A 160 -4.42 8.59 -5.33
C GLY A 160 -5.93 8.65 -5.11
N ASN A 161 -6.52 7.68 -4.42
CA ASN A 161 -7.95 7.63 -4.19
C ASN A 161 -8.39 8.46 -2.99
N LEU A 162 -9.40 9.30 -3.18
CA LEU A 162 -10.06 10.07 -2.13
C LEU A 162 -11.56 10.13 -2.40
N SER A 163 -12.34 9.54 -1.52
CA SER A 163 -13.80 9.61 -1.56
C SER A 163 -14.34 10.94 -0.99
N SER A 164 -15.63 11.22 -1.20
CA SER A 164 -16.32 12.36 -0.59
C SER A 164 -16.28 12.29 0.94
N LEU A 165 -16.48 11.11 1.53
CA LEU A 165 -16.35 10.87 2.97
C LEU A 165 -14.92 11.12 3.46
N GLY A 166 -13.93 10.65 2.72
CA GLY A 166 -12.52 10.92 3.01
C GLY A 166 -12.18 12.41 2.97
N LYS A 167 -12.73 13.15 2.00
CA LYS A 167 -12.56 14.60 1.92
C LYS A 167 -13.22 15.31 3.13
N LYS A 168 -14.45 14.91 3.49
CA LYS A 168 -15.14 15.40 4.70
C LYS A 168 -14.33 15.10 5.97
N TYR A 169 -13.76 13.91 6.09
CA TYR A 169 -12.90 13.57 7.22
C TYR A 169 -11.66 14.48 7.32
N LEU A 170 -11.00 14.78 6.20
CA LEU A 170 -9.81 15.64 6.18
C LEU A 170 -10.14 17.10 6.47
N SER A 171 -11.38 17.58 6.23
CA SER A 171 -11.79 18.96 6.52
C SER A 171 -11.67 19.33 8.01
N ARG A 172 -11.64 18.34 8.92
CA ARG A 172 -11.41 18.54 10.35
C ARG A 172 -10.09 19.26 10.66
N TYR A 173 -9.10 19.13 9.77
CA TYR A 173 -7.82 19.83 9.95
C TYR A 173 -7.88 21.34 9.64
N LYS A 174 -9.01 21.82 9.11
CA LYS A 174 -9.20 23.23 8.70
C LYS A 174 -8.09 23.72 7.77
N LYS A 175 -7.72 22.89 6.78
CA LYS A 175 -6.71 23.16 5.75
C LYS A 175 -7.34 23.06 4.37
N SER A 176 -6.76 23.76 3.40
CA SER A 176 -7.16 23.59 1.99
C SER A 176 -6.80 22.18 1.52
N ILE A 177 -7.74 21.49 0.88
CA ILE A 177 -7.57 20.13 0.39
C ILE A 177 -7.50 20.15 -1.13
N VAL A 178 -6.39 19.66 -1.68
CA VAL A 178 -6.16 19.43 -3.10
C VAL A 178 -6.16 17.92 -3.32
N HIS A 179 -6.78 17.45 -4.39
CA HIS A 179 -6.82 16.03 -4.74
C HIS A 179 -6.33 15.82 -6.17
N THR A 180 -5.38 14.92 -6.33
CA THR A 180 -4.95 14.39 -7.63
C THR A 180 -5.30 12.91 -7.66
N HIS A 181 -6.31 12.57 -8.47
CA HIS A 181 -6.65 11.17 -8.72
C HIS A 181 -5.57 10.52 -9.57
N LEU A 182 -5.27 9.25 -9.27
CA LEU A 182 -4.37 8.43 -10.09
C LEU A 182 -5.13 7.20 -10.56
N ASP A 183 -5.27 7.07 -11.85
CA ASP A 183 -5.78 5.86 -12.46
C ASP A 183 -4.75 4.71 -12.34
N TYR A 184 -5.25 3.48 -12.40
CA TYR A 184 -4.39 2.30 -12.32
C TYR A 184 -3.45 2.24 -13.52
N GLY A 185 -2.14 2.25 -13.27
CA GLY A 185 -1.09 2.18 -14.28
C GLY A 185 -0.51 3.53 -14.71
N GLU A 186 -1.10 4.64 -14.29
CA GLU A 186 -0.57 5.99 -14.59
C GLU A 186 0.62 6.38 -13.71
N GLU A 187 0.83 5.67 -12.62
CA GLU A 187 1.88 5.96 -11.65
C GLU A 187 3.30 5.94 -12.23
N ASP A 188 3.49 5.18 -13.32
CA ASP A 188 4.80 5.01 -13.96
C ASP A 188 5.22 6.23 -14.77
N ASN A 189 4.27 7.01 -15.30
CA ASN A 189 4.50 8.10 -16.27
C ASN A 189 4.33 9.51 -15.68
N MET A 190 3.90 9.63 -14.43
CA MET A 190 3.66 10.94 -13.83
C MET A 190 4.94 11.67 -13.42
N SER A 191 5.19 12.78 -14.10
CA SER A 191 6.05 13.84 -13.54
C SER A 191 5.19 14.70 -12.61
N PHE A 192 5.41 14.56 -11.29
CA PHE A 192 4.74 15.43 -10.32
C PHE A 192 5.34 16.83 -10.36
N LYS A 193 4.82 17.68 -11.26
CA LYS A 193 5.12 19.11 -11.24
C LYS A 193 4.13 19.79 -10.30
N PHE A 194 4.63 20.33 -9.22
CA PHE A 194 3.83 21.13 -8.31
C PHE A 194 3.97 22.60 -8.71
N ASN A 195 2.86 23.24 -9.06
CA ASN A 195 2.82 24.65 -9.44
C ASN A 195 3.04 25.59 -8.21
N LYS A 196 3.07 25.05 -7.01
CA LYS A 196 3.26 25.80 -5.76
C LYS A 196 4.35 25.16 -4.90
N SER A 197 5.06 25.98 -4.14
CA SER A 197 6.03 25.49 -3.15
C SER A 197 5.39 24.48 -2.19
N LEU A 198 6.03 23.33 -1.98
CA LEU A 198 5.60 22.31 -1.03
C LEU A 198 5.90 22.65 0.43
N LYS A 199 6.51 23.80 0.72
CA LYS A 199 6.92 24.22 2.08
C LYS A 199 5.80 24.09 3.11
N ASN A 200 4.60 24.53 2.74
CA ASN A 200 3.43 24.55 3.62
C ASN A 200 2.39 23.48 3.25
N THR A 201 2.80 22.46 2.52
CA THR A 201 1.92 21.38 2.03
C THR A 201 2.30 20.06 2.66
N LEU A 202 1.31 19.36 3.21
CA LEU A 202 1.40 17.94 3.54
C LEU A 202 0.85 17.12 2.40
N ILE A 203 1.63 16.20 1.86
CA ILE A 203 1.21 15.26 0.83
C ILE A 203 0.81 13.95 1.51
N LEU A 204 -0.40 13.47 1.20
CA LEU A 204 -0.91 12.17 1.64
C LEU A 204 -1.03 11.24 0.43
N LEU A 205 -0.30 10.12 0.47
CA LEU A 205 -0.35 9.11 -0.59
C LEU A 205 -1.30 7.98 -0.19
N THR A 206 -2.35 7.75 -1.00
CA THR A 206 -3.37 6.73 -0.74
C THR A 206 -3.23 5.48 -1.62
N LEU A 207 -2.02 5.23 -2.08
CA LEU A 207 -1.67 4.10 -2.94
C LEU A 207 -1.20 2.88 -2.13
N PRO A 208 -1.25 1.67 -2.72
CA PRO A 208 -0.70 0.49 -2.03
C PRO A 208 0.83 0.50 -2.02
N THR A 209 1.45 -0.05 -0.95
CA THR A 209 2.88 -0.38 -0.89
C THR A 209 3.23 -1.42 -1.97
N PRO A 210 4.35 -1.29 -2.73
CA PRO A 210 5.42 -0.26 -2.62
C PRO A 210 5.20 0.99 -3.47
N LYS A 211 4.10 1.12 -4.19
CA LYS A 211 3.86 2.23 -5.13
C LYS A 211 3.90 3.60 -4.45
N GLN A 212 3.28 3.71 -3.28
CA GLN A 212 3.30 4.97 -2.53
C GLN A 212 4.71 5.40 -2.12
N GLU A 213 5.55 4.49 -1.72
CA GLU A 213 6.95 4.77 -1.36
C GLU A 213 7.76 5.19 -2.60
N ILE A 214 7.55 4.55 -3.75
CA ILE A 214 8.18 4.91 -5.01
C ILE A 214 7.79 6.34 -5.43
N ILE A 215 6.50 6.67 -5.36
CA ILE A 215 6.01 8.00 -5.71
C ILE A 215 6.53 9.05 -4.73
N ALA A 216 6.54 8.73 -3.42
CA ALA A 216 7.08 9.62 -2.41
C ALA A 216 8.54 10.02 -2.70
N GLU A 217 9.36 9.05 -3.08
CA GLU A 217 10.75 9.31 -3.43
C GLU A 217 10.91 10.10 -4.73
N ARG A 218 10.09 9.84 -5.75
CA ARG A 218 10.07 10.67 -6.97
C ARG A 218 9.75 12.13 -6.67
N ILE A 219 8.75 12.37 -5.81
CA ILE A 219 8.41 13.72 -5.37
C ILE A 219 9.57 14.34 -4.61
N ALA A 220 10.18 13.59 -3.71
CA ALA A 220 11.30 14.04 -2.90
C ALA A 220 12.55 14.38 -3.73
N LYS A 221 12.83 13.61 -4.78
CA LYS A 221 13.96 13.86 -5.68
C LYS A 221 13.81 15.19 -6.45
N ASN A 222 12.58 15.52 -6.82
CA ASN A 222 12.29 16.69 -7.66
C ASN A 222 11.94 17.96 -6.86
N ASN A 223 11.88 17.88 -5.52
CA ASN A 223 11.46 19.00 -4.69
C ASN A 223 12.32 19.10 -3.42
N SER A 224 12.81 20.28 -3.14
CA SER A 224 13.66 20.53 -1.97
C SER A 224 12.89 20.64 -0.65
N GLN A 225 11.57 20.80 -0.69
CA GLN A 225 10.74 21.01 0.50
C GLN A 225 9.49 20.14 0.43
N TYR A 226 9.53 18.98 1.05
CA TYR A 226 8.43 18.04 1.03
C TYR A 226 8.12 17.46 2.42
N LYS A 227 6.86 17.14 2.65
CA LYS A 227 6.36 16.44 3.83
C LYS A 227 5.35 15.44 3.32
N ILE A 228 5.70 14.15 3.34
CA ILE A 228 4.93 13.10 2.69
C ILE A 228 4.58 12.01 3.70
N ILE A 229 3.31 11.61 3.74
CA ILE A 229 2.86 10.46 4.54
C ILE A 229 2.18 9.44 3.60
N CYS A 230 2.71 8.23 3.58
CA CYS A 230 2.24 7.11 2.77
C CYS A 230 1.19 6.30 3.54
N ILE A 231 -0.06 6.71 3.50
CA ILE A 231 -1.13 6.19 4.38
C ILE A 231 -1.99 5.07 3.76
N GLY A 232 -1.83 4.80 2.45
CA GLY A 232 -2.66 3.79 1.77
C GLY A 232 -4.16 4.02 1.96
N GLY A 233 -4.90 2.98 2.28
CA GLY A 233 -6.35 3.03 2.52
C GLY A 233 -6.77 3.54 3.91
N ALA A 234 -5.89 4.18 4.67
CA ALA A 234 -6.19 4.59 6.05
C ALA A 234 -7.28 5.68 6.13
N ILE A 235 -7.39 6.55 5.12
CA ILE A 235 -8.43 7.58 5.06
C ILE A 235 -9.82 6.94 4.99
N SER A 236 -10.02 5.93 4.15
CA SER A 236 -11.33 5.25 4.02
C SER A 236 -11.78 4.60 5.33
N ILE A 237 -10.84 4.12 6.15
CA ILE A 237 -11.17 3.58 7.47
C ILE A 237 -11.44 4.72 8.47
N ALA A 238 -10.63 5.76 8.46
CA ALA A 238 -10.75 6.90 9.37
C ALA A 238 -12.04 7.71 9.12
N SER A 239 -12.51 7.74 7.87
CA SER A 239 -13.77 8.39 7.46
C SER A 239 -15.02 7.55 7.72
N GLY A 240 -14.87 6.29 8.13
CA GLY A 240 -15.99 5.35 8.31
C GLY A 240 -16.53 4.73 7.02
N GLU A 241 -15.93 5.01 5.86
CA GLU A 241 -16.27 4.38 4.57
C GLU A 241 -16.04 2.87 4.60
N ILE A 242 -14.96 2.47 5.25
CA ILE A 242 -14.63 1.07 5.53
C ILE A 242 -14.66 0.88 7.05
N PRO A 243 -15.40 -0.11 7.57
CA PRO A 243 -15.46 -0.33 9.00
C PRO A 243 -14.07 -0.64 9.59
N ALA A 244 -13.76 0.02 10.69
CA ALA A 244 -12.54 -0.27 11.44
C ALA A 244 -12.59 -1.69 12.02
N VAL A 245 -11.43 -2.28 12.24
CA VAL A 245 -11.34 -3.58 12.90
C VAL A 245 -11.72 -3.40 14.37
N PRO A 246 -12.70 -4.18 14.88
CA PRO A 246 -13.03 -4.17 16.30
C PRO A 246 -11.80 -4.50 17.17
N VAL A 247 -11.71 -3.90 18.36
CA VAL A 247 -10.55 -4.02 19.25
C VAL A 247 -10.18 -5.48 19.52
N GLN A 248 -11.18 -6.33 19.74
CA GLN A 248 -11.02 -7.77 19.96
C GLN A 248 -10.39 -8.53 18.80
N PHE A 249 -10.50 -8.02 17.58
CA PHE A 249 -9.93 -8.62 16.36
C PHE A 249 -8.67 -7.89 15.86
N GLU A 250 -8.11 -6.94 16.59
CA GLU A 250 -6.92 -6.19 16.15
C GLU A 250 -5.70 -7.09 15.87
N GLN A 251 -5.58 -8.22 16.56
CA GLN A 251 -4.53 -9.20 16.32
C GLN A 251 -4.72 -9.91 14.98
N TYR A 252 -5.97 -10.06 14.54
CA TYR A 252 -6.39 -10.73 13.31
C TYR A 252 -6.87 -9.74 12.25
N GLU A 253 -6.40 -8.49 12.30
CA GLU A 253 -6.77 -7.42 11.38
C GLU A 253 -6.72 -7.84 9.89
N TYR A 254 -5.74 -8.67 9.52
CA TYR A 254 -5.60 -9.16 8.15
C TYR A 254 -6.77 -10.07 7.73
N ILE A 255 -7.30 -10.92 8.63
CA ILE A 255 -8.47 -11.78 8.37
C ILE A 255 -9.73 -10.92 8.24
N TRP A 256 -9.92 -9.97 9.18
CA TRP A 256 -11.05 -9.06 9.14
C TRP A 256 -11.10 -8.27 7.82
N ARG A 257 -9.98 -7.76 7.39
CA ARG A 257 -9.87 -6.99 6.14
C ARG A 257 -10.08 -7.84 4.88
N LEU A 258 -9.91 -9.14 4.92
CA LEU A 258 -10.21 -10.05 3.80
C LEU A 258 -11.71 -10.07 3.46
N ARG A 259 -12.58 -9.74 4.41
CA ARG A 259 -14.04 -9.74 4.20
C ARG A 259 -14.50 -8.76 3.12
N ASN A 260 -13.84 -7.62 2.97
CA ASN A 260 -14.28 -6.54 2.07
C ASN A 260 -13.66 -6.60 0.67
N ASP A 261 -12.45 -7.15 0.52
CA ASP A 261 -11.71 -7.24 -0.76
C ASP A 261 -10.83 -8.49 -0.75
N THR A 262 -11.50 -9.63 -0.78
CA THR A 262 -10.92 -10.91 -0.38
C THR A 262 -9.74 -11.33 -1.25
N PHE A 263 -9.91 -11.34 -2.56
CA PHE A 263 -8.94 -12.01 -3.43
C PHE A 263 -7.69 -11.16 -3.68
N ARG A 264 -7.85 -9.88 -4.01
CA ARG A 264 -6.73 -8.97 -4.27
C ARG A 264 -5.89 -8.74 -3.03
N ARG A 265 -6.54 -8.65 -1.86
CA ARG A 265 -5.84 -8.50 -0.56
C ARG A 265 -5.16 -9.78 -0.16
N LEU A 266 -5.84 -10.93 -0.25
CA LEU A 266 -5.28 -12.25 0.06
C LEU A 266 -4.02 -12.50 -0.75
N LYS A 267 -4.08 -12.28 -2.07
CA LYS A 267 -2.95 -12.42 -2.97
C LYS A 267 -1.76 -11.55 -2.54
N ARG A 268 -2.01 -10.28 -2.20
CA ARG A 268 -0.97 -9.36 -1.74
C ARG A 268 -0.37 -9.81 -0.42
N VAL A 269 -1.20 -10.26 0.53
CA VAL A 269 -0.73 -10.76 1.83
C VAL A 269 0.13 -12.01 1.64
N ILE A 270 -0.34 -13.01 0.88
CA ILE A 270 0.41 -14.25 0.61
C ILE A 270 1.74 -13.93 -0.07
N THR A 271 1.73 -13.08 -1.09
CA THR A 271 2.96 -12.72 -1.81
C THR A 271 3.95 -11.98 -0.92
N SER A 272 3.45 -11.02 -0.12
CA SER A 272 4.29 -10.27 0.82
C SER A 272 4.87 -11.18 1.90
N PHE A 273 4.06 -12.11 2.42
CA PHE A 273 4.49 -13.11 3.40
C PHE A 273 5.56 -14.04 2.83
N PHE A 274 5.35 -14.54 1.63
CA PHE A 274 6.33 -15.40 0.95
C PHE A 274 7.69 -14.71 0.81
N TYR A 275 7.71 -13.47 0.31
CA TYR A 275 8.97 -12.73 0.17
C TYR A 275 9.58 -12.37 1.53
N PHE A 276 8.75 -12.06 2.52
CA PHE A 276 9.23 -11.82 3.88
C PHE A 276 9.91 -13.05 4.47
N GLN A 277 9.29 -14.24 4.36
CA GLN A 277 9.89 -15.51 4.81
C GLN A 277 11.18 -15.82 4.06
N LYS A 278 11.19 -15.64 2.74
CA LYS A 278 12.42 -15.78 1.94
C LYS A 278 13.51 -14.82 2.41
N GLY A 279 13.14 -13.60 2.78
CA GLY A 279 14.08 -12.62 3.34
C GLY A 279 14.68 -13.05 4.68
N LEU A 280 13.87 -13.66 5.55
CA LEU A 280 14.33 -14.22 6.82
C LEU A 280 15.31 -15.39 6.60
N ILE A 281 14.94 -16.36 5.76
CA ILE A 281 15.76 -17.53 5.43
C ILE A 281 17.10 -17.08 4.82
N ASN A 282 17.07 -16.11 3.91
CA ASN A 282 18.28 -15.62 3.24
C ASN A 282 19.02 -14.55 4.05
N LYS A 283 18.70 -14.36 5.33
CA LYS A 283 19.35 -13.40 6.23
C LYS A 283 19.42 -11.96 5.70
N LYS A 284 18.45 -11.58 4.83
CA LYS A 284 18.43 -10.24 4.22
C LYS A 284 18.17 -9.11 5.21
N PHE A 285 17.60 -9.43 6.37
CA PHE A 285 17.30 -8.47 7.43
C PHE A 285 18.40 -8.35 8.49
N ASP A 286 19.37 -9.27 8.53
CA ASP A 286 20.43 -9.28 9.55
C ASP A 286 21.35 -8.05 9.46
N ASN A 287 21.46 -7.47 8.27
CA ASN A 287 22.24 -6.26 8.03
C ASN A 287 21.42 -4.96 8.21
N LEU A 288 20.15 -5.04 8.63
CA LEU A 288 19.31 -3.88 8.86
C LEU A 288 19.46 -3.39 10.31
N ILE A 289 19.72 -2.11 10.45
CA ILE A 289 19.75 -1.44 11.76
C ILE A 289 18.41 -0.73 11.96
N PHE A 290 17.66 -1.14 12.97
CA PHE A 290 16.41 -0.47 13.32
C PHE A 290 16.69 0.60 14.37
N LYS A 291 16.54 1.86 13.98
CA LYS A 291 16.80 3.02 14.85
C LYS A 291 15.50 3.73 15.20
N ILE A 292 15.18 3.81 16.48
CA ILE A 292 14.06 4.62 16.97
C ILE A 292 14.48 6.08 16.90
N SER A 293 13.65 6.89 16.24
CA SER A 293 13.87 8.34 16.12
C SER A 293 12.91 9.06 17.04
N ASP A 294 13.42 9.64 18.11
CA ASP A 294 12.63 10.36 19.10
C ASP A 294 12.47 11.86 18.78
N LYS A 295 13.16 12.38 17.75
CA LYS A 295 12.95 13.74 17.14
C LYS A 295 13.85 13.97 15.93
#